data_7032677842e30f496d7989b6b266aeec
#
_entry.id   7032677842e30f496d7989b6b266aeec
#
_cell.length_a   1.000
_cell.length_b   1.000
_cell.length_c   1.000
_cell.angle_alpha   90.00
_cell.angle_beta   90.00
_cell.angle_gamma   90.00
#
_symmetry.space_group_name_H-M   'P 1'
#
loop_
_entity.id
_entity.type
_entity.pdbx_description
1 polymer ?
#
loop_
_entity_poly.entity_id
_entity_poly.type
_entity_poly.pdbx_seq_one_letter_code
_entity_poly.pdbx_strand_id
1 'polypeptide(L)'
;MKMAVKPLDEVKDASKILAAIKYKSFAKAFFAVKKWTDPKPLGFDLELMPLTDLSNVHVGDMVHFDVSFMGKPFSCTQDTIQYMTATSNTFGGPDNFSLYSYLINGKAQFRMPSAGQWVVNVYVRQDVNPDGKLKELVGKCTTVWYAGTISFNVKP
;
A
#
# COMPACT_ATOMS: atom_id res chain seq x y z
N MET A 1 21.62 -16.92 4.46
CA MET A 1 21.06 -16.23 3.31
C MET A 1 21.69 -14.84 3.20
N LYS A 2 22.21 -14.44 2.04
CA LYS A 2 22.86 -13.14 1.83
C LYS A 2 21.91 -12.26 0.99
N MET A 3 21.67 -11.03 1.40
CA MET A 3 20.92 -10.04 0.63
C MET A 3 21.89 -9.12 -0.11
N ALA A 4 21.53 -8.74 -1.34
CA ALA A 4 22.24 -7.73 -2.12
C ALA A 4 21.23 -6.71 -2.64
N VAL A 5 21.59 -5.42 -2.62
CA VAL A 5 20.79 -4.31 -3.15
C VAL A 5 21.39 -3.88 -4.48
N LYS A 6 21.15 -4.68 -5.52
CA LYS A 6 21.58 -4.43 -6.90
C LYS A 6 20.71 -5.22 -7.88
N PRO A 7 20.65 -4.84 -9.16
CA PRO A 7 19.95 -5.60 -10.20
C PRO A 7 20.44 -7.04 -10.31
N LEU A 8 19.56 -7.93 -10.76
CA LEU A 8 19.84 -9.36 -10.85
C LEU A 8 21.00 -9.68 -11.80
N ASP A 9 21.09 -8.98 -12.93
CA ASP A 9 22.14 -9.11 -13.94
C ASP A 9 23.54 -8.71 -13.44
N GLU A 10 23.62 -7.96 -12.31
CA GLU A 10 24.87 -7.60 -11.65
C GLU A 10 25.32 -8.61 -10.57
N VAL A 11 24.50 -9.65 -10.30
CA VAL A 11 24.79 -10.67 -9.27
C VAL A 11 25.52 -11.84 -9.88
N LYS A 12 26.86 -11.84 -9.84
CA LYS A 12 27.69 -12.86 -10.51
C LYS A 12 28.08 -14.05 -9.63
N ASP A 13 28.05 -13.88 -8.28
CA ASP A 13 28.64 -14.85 -7.35
C ASP A 13 27.60 -15.67 -6.57
N ALA A 14 26.35 -15.70 -7.02
CA ALA A 14 25.30 -16.44 -6.34
C ALA A 14 25.08 -17.81 -6.98
N SER A 15 25.25 -18.87 -6.19
CA SER A 15 24.96 -20.26 -6.61
C SER A 15 23.44 -20.49 -6.82
N LYS A 16 22.59 -19.73 -6.11
CA LYS A 16 21.13 -19.78 -6.23
C LYS A 16 20.52 -18.45 -5.83
N ILE A 17 19.64 -17.93 -6.66
CA ILE A 17 18.84 -16.73 -6.38
C ILE A 17 17.45 -17.19 -5.97
N LEU A 18 17.04 -16.85 -4.75
CA LEU A 18 15.73 -17.21 -4.21
C LEU A 18 14.65 -16.20 -4.62
N ALA A 19 14.99 -14.91 -4.67
CA ALA A 19 14.10 -13.84 -5.10
C ALA A 19 14.93 -12.64 -5.56
N ALA A 20 14.47 -11.98 -6.61
CA ALA A 20 14.99 -10.69 -7.06
C ALA A 20 13.80 -9.72 -7.20
N ILE A 21 13.67 -8.80 -6.24
CA ILE A 21 12.50 -7.95 -6.08
C ILE A 21 12.90 -6.50 -6.36
N LYS A 22 12.19 -5.85 -7.29
CA LYS A 22 12.18 -4.40 -7.42
C LYS A 22 11.07 -3.84 -6.53
N TYR A 23 11.41 -2.97 -5.60
CA TYR A 23 10.45 -2.38 -4.67
C TYR A 23 10.13 -0.94 -5.07
N LYS A 24 8.83 -0.60 -5.12
CA LYS A 24 8.31 0.75 -5.31
C LYS A 24 7.41 1.11 -4.13
N SER A 25 7.73 2.17 -3.40
CA SER A 25 6.97 2.62 -2.24
C SER A 25 6.45 4.03 -2.45
N PHE A 26 5.19 4.24 -2.11
CA PHE A 26 4.46 5.51 -2.19
C PHE A 26 3.85 5.80 -0.83
N ALA A 27 4.36 6.80 -0.15
CA ALA A 27 3.87 7.22 1.16
C ALA A 27 3.25 8.61 1.07
N LYS A 28 2.10 8.80 1.72
CA LYS A 28 1.41 10.08 1.81
C LYS A 28 1.08 10.44 3.26
N ALA A 29 1.13 11.71 3.56
CA ALA A 29 0.56 12.31 4.76
C ALA A 29 -0.25 13.54 4.35
N PHE A 30 -1.39 13.75 5.00
CA PHE A 30 -2.28 14.84 4.68
C PHE A 30 -2.40 15.79 5.87
N PHE A 31 -2.31 17.08 5.60
CA PHE A 31 -2.42 18.13 6.61
C PHE A 31 -3.47 19.14 6.16
N ALA A 32 -4.42 19.43 7.04
CA ALA A 32 -5.35 20.54 6.82
C ALA A 32 -4.71 21.86 7.27
N VAL A 33 -4.64 22.82 6.37
CA VAL A 33 -4.28 24.21 6.69
C VAL A 33 -5.57 25.02 6.74
N LYS A 34 -6.04 25.38 7.94
CA LYS A 34 -7.34 26.02 8.24
C LYS A 34 -8.55 25.09 8.02
N LYS A 35 -8.67 24.45 6.87
CA LYS A 35 -9.76 23.52 6.54
C LYS A 35 -9.23 22.37 5.68
N TRP A 36 -9.91 21.24 5.76
CA TRP A 36 -9.67 20.12 4.85
C TRP A 36 -10.06 20.52 3.42
N THR A 37 -9.30 20.02 2.48
CA THR A 37 -9.60 20.08 1.06
C THR A 37 -9.37 18.70 0.49
N ASP A 38 -10.32 18.18 -0.26
CA ASP A 38 -10.21 16.86 -0.85
C ASP A 38 -8.95 16.76 -1.71
N PRO A 39 -8.08 15.79 -1.40
CA PRO A 39 -6.83 15.65 -2.11
C PRO A 39 -7.06 15.19 -3.55
N LYS A 40 -6.16 15.57 -4.45
CA LYS A 40 -6.17 15.12 -5.84
C LYS A 40 -5.17 13.99 -6.04
N PRO A 41 -5.44 13.05 -6.95
CA PRO A 41 -4.46 12.04 -7.36
C PRO A 41 -3.15 12.67 -7.83
N LEU A 42 -2.03 12.03 -7.48
CA LEU A 42 -0.68 12.45 -7.89
C LEU A 42 -0.17 11.66 -9.10
N GLY A 43 -0.91 10.63 -9.53
CA GLY A 43 -0.54 9.78 -10.65
C GLY A 43 0.49 8.70 -10.31
N PHE A 44 0.54 8.27 -9.06
CA PHE A 44 1.38 7.14 -8.64
C PHE A 44 0.87 5.82 -9.23
N ASP A 45 1.79 4.87 -9.48
CA ASP A 45 1.43 3.53 -9.96
C ASP A 45 0.43 2.84 -9.02
N LEU A 46 0.64 2.96 -7.70
CA LEU A 46 -0.29 2.56 -6.66
C LEU A 46 -0.72 3.82 -5.89
N GLU A 47 -1.96 4.21 -6.06
CA GLU A 47 -2.50 5.45 -5.51
C GLU A 47 -3.55 5.17 -4.46
N LEU A 48 -3.33 5.67 -3.25
CA LEU A 48 -4.29 5.64 -2.15
C LEU A 48 -4.81 7.06 -1.94
N MET A 49 -6.14 7.20 -1.89
CA MET A 49 -6.82 8.49 -1.72
C MET A 49 -7.82 8.40 -0.57
N PRO A 50 -7.71 9.25 0.46
CA PRO A 50 -8.74 9.34 1.48
C PRO A 50 -9.98 10.02 0.90
N LEU A 51 -11.15 9.46 1.21
CA LEU A 51 -12.46 10.04 0.93
C LEU A 51 -13.07 10.69 2.18
N THR A 52 -12.41 10.56 3.32
CA THR A 52 -12.77 11.14 4.61
C THR A 52 -11.74 12.20 4.98
N ASP A 53 -12.18 13.26 5.66
CA ASP A 53 -11.27 14.26 6.26
C ASP A 53 -10.40 13.60 7.33
N LEU A 54 -9.13 13.33 6.99
CA LEU A 54 -8.16 12.70 7.90
C LEU A 54 -7.62 13.64 8.98
N SER A 55 -7.92 14.93 8.92
CA SER A 55 -7.46 15.90 9.94
C SER A 55 -8.31 15.90 11.21
N ASN A 56 -9.49 15.29 11.16
CA ASN A 56 -10.46 15.31 12.28
C ASN A 56 -11.17 13.96 12.48
N VAL A 57 -10.43 12.87 12.47
CA VAL A 57 -10.96 11.51 12.74
C VAL A 57 -10.96 11.25 14.24
N HIS A 58 -12.05 10.66 14.74
CA HIS A 58 -12.23 10.26 16.14
C HIS A 58 -12.46 8.75 16.26
N VAL A 59 -12.31 8.25 17.48
CA VAL A 59 -12.68 6.86 17.82
C VAL A 59 -14.15 6.61 17.47
N GLY A 60 -14.39 5.51 16.76
CA GLY A 60 -15.74 5.14 16.28
C GLY A 60 -16.06 5.61 14.86
N ASP A 61 -15.31 6.57 14.32
CA ASP A 61 -15.54 7.06 12.95
C ASP A 61 -15.23 5.99 11.89
N MET A 62 -15.95 6.09 10.77
CA MET A 62 -15.66 5.33 9.56
C MET A 62 -14.76 6.14 8.64
N VAL A 63 -13.61 5.59 8.29
CA VAL A 63 -12.67 6.19 7.35
C VAL A 63 -12.72 5.44 6.03
N HIS A 64 -12.87 6.15 4.93
CA HIS A 64 -13.02 5.60 3.59
C HIS A 64 -11.84 5.96 2.69
N PHE A 65 -11.46 5.03 1.83
CA PHE A 65 -10.37 5.21 0.89
C PHE A 65 -10.76 4.72 -0.51
N ASP A 66 -10.24 5.40 -1.54
CA ASP A 66 -10.13 4.87 -2.88
C ASP A 66 -8.70 4.39 -3.12
N VAL A 67 -8.58 3.25 -3.80
CA VAL A 67 -7.31 2.65 -4.20
C VAL A 67 -7.33 2.38 -5.70
N SER A 68 -6.34 2.91 -6.39
CA SER A 68 -6.13 2.61 -7.80
C SER A 68 -4.73 2.06 -8.05
N PHE A 69 -4.64 1.17 -9.06
CA PHE A 69 -3.37 0.64 -9.54
C PHE A 69 -3.26 0.84 -11.04
N MET A 70 -2.17 1.47 -11.48
CA MET A 70 -1.96 1.88 -12.87
C MET A 70 -3.16 2.66 -13.45
N GLY A 71 -3.72 3.57 -12.65
CA GLY A 71 -4.84 4.44 -13.01
C GLY A 71 -6.22 3.77 -13.08
N LYS A 72 -6.34 2.52 -12.63
CA LYS A 72 -7.61 1.78 -12.59
C LYS A 72 -7.97 1.40 -11.15
N PRO A 73 -9.28 1.32 -10.79
CA PRO A 73 -9.69 0.83 -9.48
C PRO A 73 -9.06 -0.53 -9.19
N PHE A 74 -8.43 -0.66 -8.01
CA PHE A 74 -7.77 -1.88 -7.56
C PHE A 74 -8.72 -2.69 -6.70
N SER A 75 -9.14 -3.86 -7.17
CA SER A 75 -10.21 -4.64 -6.56
C SER A 75 -9.90 -6.12 -6.48
N CYS A 76 -10.61 -6.80 -5.59
CA CYS A 76 -10.74 -8.26 -5.66
C CYS A 76 -11.26 -8.69 -7.04
N THR A 77 -10.77 -9.83 -7.49
CA THR A 77 -11.28 -10.55 -8.66
C THR A 77 -11.82 -11.90 -8.21
N GLN A 78 -12.33 -12.72 -9.13
CA GLN A 78 -12.76 -14.08 -8.80
C GLN A 78 -11.60 -14.94 -8.26
N ASP A 79 -10.37 -14.70 -8.74
CA ASP A 79 -9.19 -15.53 -8.44
C ASP A 79 -8.26 -14.90 -7.40
N THR A 80 -8.45 -13.62 -7.07
CA THR A 80 -7.49 -12.90 -6.22
C THR A 80 -8.19 -12.00 -5.22
N ILE A 81 -7.88 -12.22 -3.95
CA ILE A 81 -8.32 -11.34 -2.87
C ILE A 81 -7.33 -10.19 -2.75
N GLN A 82 -7.85 -8.98 -2.81
CA GLN A 82 -7.10 -7.75 -2.57
C GLN A 82 -7.66 -7.05 -1.34
N TYR A 83 -6.78 -6.54 -0.51
CA TYR A 83 -7.19 -5.89 0.73
C TYR A 83 -6.26 -4.75 1.12
N MET A 84 -6.79 -3.85 1.92
CA MET A 84 -6.08 -2.81 2.62
C MET A 84 -5.96 -3.18 4.09
N THR A 85 -4.85 -2.90 4.72
CA THR A 85 -4.65 -3.10 6.16
C THR A 85 -4.55 -1.76 6.87
N ALA A 86 -4.96 -1.74 8.14
CA ALA A 86 -4.73 -0.60 9.03
C ALA A 86 -4.08 -1.09 10.33
N THR A 87 -3.00 -0.43 10.74
CA THR A 87 -2.25 -0.69 11.97
C THR A 87 -2.11 0.57 12.80
N SER A 88 -1.93 0.43 14.10
CA SER A 88 -1.76 1.58 15.01
C SER A 88 -0.61 1.33 15.98
N ASN A 89 -0.03 2.41 16.48
CA ASN A 89 0.96 2.37 17.56
C ASN A 89 0.35 2.11 18.95
N THR A 90 -0.98 2.18 19.09
CA THR A 90 -1.70 2.03 20.36
C THR A 90 -2.68 0.87 20.39
N PHE A 91 -2.89 0.19 19.25
CA PHE A 91 -3.86 -0.88 19.11
C PHE A 91 -3.19 -2.17 18.64
N GLY A 92 -3.34 -3.25 19.41
CA GLY A 92 -2.94 -4.59 19.00
C GLY A 92 -1.58 -5.08 19.52
N GLY A 93 -0.82 -4.27 20.25
CA GLY A 93 0.46 -4.69 20.85
C GLY A 93 1.58 -4.99 19.85
N PRO A 94 2.71 -5.56 20.30
CA PRO A 94 3.92 -5.75 19.49
C PRO A 94 3.78 -6.77 18.36
N ASP A 95 2.77 -7.62 18.38
CA ASP A 95 2.57 -8.73 17.43
C ASP A 95 1.74 -8.33 16.20
N ASN A 96 1.68 -7.03 15.88
CA ASN A 96 1.14 -6.50 14.64
C ASN A 96 -0.32 -6.89 14.33
N PHE A 97 -1.22 -6.65 15.29
CA PHE A 97 -2.63 -6.74 15.00
C PHE A 97 -3.01 -5.71 13.92
N SER A 98 -3.65 -6.17 12.85
CA SER A 98 -4.10 -5.33 11.75
C SER A 98 -5.59 -5.46 11.54
N LEU A 99 -6.25 -4.35 11.23
CA LEU A 99 -7.58 -4.38 10.63
C LEU A 99 -7.44 -4.67 9.14
N TYR A 100 -8.43 -5.35 8.58
CA TYR A 100 -8.48 -5.70 7.16
C TYR A 100 -9.76 -5.16 6.53
N SER A 101 -9.65 -4.60 5.34
CA SER A 101 -10.78 -4.22 4.50
C SER A 101 -10.54 -4.72 3.08
N TYR A 102 -11.45 -5.55 2.57
CA TYR A 102 -11.38 -6.01 1.17
C TYR A 102 -11.61 -4.83 0.23
N LEU A 103 -10.90 -4.85 -0.89
CA LEU A 103 -11.03 -3.84 -1.93
C LEU A 103 -12.15 -4.25 -2.89
N ILE A 104 -13.25 -3.51 -2.85
CA ILE A 104 -14.40 -3.71 -3.73
C ILE A 104 -14.59 -2.46 -4.58
N ASN A 105 -14.48 -2.58 -5.89
CA ASN A 105 -14.50 -1.45 -6.83
C ASN A 105 -13.49 -0.34 -6.44
N GLY A 106 -12.31 -0.74 -5.96
CA GLY A 106 -11.27 0.18 -5.51
C GLY A 106 -11.51 0.83 -4.15
N LYS A 107 -12.54 0.42 -3.42
CA LYS A 107 -12.91 1.05 -2.13
C LYS A 107 -12.55 0.18 -0.94
N ALA A 108 -12.03 0.82 0.12
CA ALA A 108 -11.81 0.24 1.43
C ALA A 108 -12.36 1.16 2.52
N GLN A 109 -12.71 0.58 3.68
CA GLN A 109 -13.19 1.34 4.82
C GLN A 109 -12.78 0.69 6.14
N PHE A 110 -12.56 1.52 7.15
CA PHE A 110 -12.23 1.07 8.50
C PHE A 110 -13.03 1.86 9.54
N ARG A 111 -13.58 1.16 10.54
CA ARG A 111 -14.03 1.80 11.78
C ARG A 111 -12.85 1.91 12.72
N MET A 112 -12.54 3.12 13.20
CA MET A 112 -11.38 3.37 14.05
C MET A 112 -11.67 2.94 15.50
N PRO A 113 -11.02 1.89 16.00
CA PRO A 113 -11.35 1.33 17.32
C PRO A 113 -10.64 2.04 18.48
N SER A 114 -9.57 2.78 18.21
CA SER A 114 -8.78 3.47 19.24
C SER A 114 -8.15 4.75 18.74
N ALA A 115 -7.90 5.67 19.66
CA ALA A 115 -7.07 6.84 19.39
C ALA A 115 -5.60 6.45 19.16
N GLY A 116 -4.86 7.28 18.46
CA GLY A 116 -3.43 7.11 18.19
C GLY A 116 -3.06 7.37 16.74
N GLN A 117 -1.82 7.10 16.43
CA GLN A 117 -1.32 7.19 15.06
C GLN A 117 -1.64 5.89 14.31
N TRP A 118 -2.31 6.02 13.19
CA TRP A 118 -2.69 4.92 12.30
C TRP A 118 -1.96 5.01 10.98
N VAL A 119 -1.65 3.84 10.44
CA VAL A 119 -1.08 3.68 9.10
C VAL A 119 -1.94 2.68 8.34
N VAL A 120 -2.42 3.07 7.17
CA VAL A 120 -3.09 2.18 6.23
C VAL A 120 -2.12 1.79 5.11
N ASN A 121 -2.19 0.53 4.68
CA ASN A 121 -1.28 -0.04 3.69
C ASN A 121 -2.03 -0.86 2.64
N VAL A 122 -1.56 -0.77 1.40
CA VAL A 122 -1.91 -1.70 0.31
C VAL A 122 -0.63 -2.18 -0.35
N TYR A 123 -0.59 -3.46 -0.69
CA TYR A 123 0.51 -4.07 -1.42
C TYR A 123 0.01 -4.69 -2.71
N VAL A 124 0.77 -4.51 -3.78
CA VAL A 124 0.55 -5.16 -5.07
C VAL A 124 1.83 -5.84 -5.50
N ARG A 125 1.72 -7.08 -5.93
CA ARG A 125 2.84 -7.83 -6.50
C ARG A 125 2.55 -8.11 -7.97
N GLN A 126 3.54 -7.85 -8.84
CA GLN A 126 3.51 -8.23 -10.25
C GLN A 126 4.75 -9.04 -10.61
N ASP A 127 4.54 -10.18 -11.24
CA ASP A 127 5.64 -10.98 -11.78
C ASP A 127 6.14 -10.37 -13.09
N VAL A 128 7.47 -10.44 -13.28
CA VAL A 128 8.14 -9.95 -14.49
C VAL A 128 8.21 -11.10 -15.50
N ASN A 129 7.50 -10.94 -16.62
CA ASN A 129 7.43 -11.93 -17.70
C ASN A 129 7.87 -11.31 -19.03
N PRO A 130 8.49 -12.09 -19.93
CA PRO A 130 8.97 -11.60 -21.23
C PRO A 130 7.86 -10.97 -22.11
N ASP A 131 6.65 -11.50 -22.02
CA ASP A 131 5.50 -11.05 -22.81
C ASP A 131 4.60 -10.07 -22.04
N GLY A 132 4.99 -9.72 -20.79
CA GLY A 132 4.21 -8.88 -19.90
C GLY A 132 4.50 -7.38 -20.05
N LYS A 133 3.75 -6.59 -19.29
CA LYS A 133 3.92 -5.11 -19.23
C LYS A 133 5.27 -4.67 -18.64
N LEU A 134 5.94 -5.55 -17.89
CA LEU A 134 7.23 -5.30 -17.24
C LEU A 134 8.39 -5.98 -17.95
N LYS A 135 8.25 -6.27 -19.25
CA LYS A 135 9.26 -6.98 -20.06
C LYS A 135 10.65 -6.32 -20.05
N GLU A 136 10.73 -5.00 -19.88
CA GLU A 136 11.98 -4.25 -19.76
C GLU A 136 12.77 -4.55 -18.48
N LEU A 137 12.15 -5.23 -17.53
CA LEU A 137 12.76 -5.66 -16.27
C LEU A 137 13.21 -7.13 -16.28
N VAL A 138 12.99 -7.84 -17.39
CA VAL A 138 13.49 -9.22 -17.56
C VAL A 138 14.99 -9.23 -17.41
N GLY A 139 15.50 -10.18 -16.61
CA GLY A 139 16.91 -10.26 -16.25
C GLY A 139 17.34 -9.34 -15.11
N LYS A 140 16.58 -8.29 -14.77
CA LYS A 140 16.90 -7.35 -13.69
C LYS A 140 16.22 -7.70 -12.37
N CYS A 141 15.00 -8.20 -12.43
CA CYS A 141 14.26 -8.73 -11.27
C CYS A 141 13.23 -9.77 -11.73
N THR A 142 12.73 -10.56 -10.77
CA THR A 142 11.68 -11.55 -11.04
C THR A 142 10.28 -11.01 -10.70
N THR A 143 10.22 -9.99 -9.83
CA THR A 143 8.95 -9.46 -9.32
C THR A 143 9.10 -7.97 -9.02
N VAL A 144 8.04 -7.22 -9.22
CA VAL A 144 7.92 -5.84 -8.73
C VAL A 144 6.88 -5.81 -7.62
N TRP A 145 7.26 -5.25 -6.48
CA TRP A 145 6.37 -5.00 -5.34
C TRP A 145 6.07 -3.52 -5.25
N TYR A 146 4.80 -3.20 -5.18
CA TYR A 146 4.30 -1.84 -4.96
C TYR A 146 3.71 -1.78 -3.56
N ALA A 147 4.07 -0.76 -2.80
CA ALA A 147 3.49 -0.48 -1.49
C ALA A 147 2.95 0.94 -1.47
N GLY A 148 1.70 1.10 -1.10
CA GLY A 148 1.08 2.40 -0.87
C GLY A 148 0.72 2.57 0.59
N THR A 149 1.04 3.72 1.20
CA THR A 149 0.73 4.00 2.60
C THR A 149 0.16 5.40 2.79
N ILE A 150 -0.76 5.51 3.77
CA ILE A 150 -1.20 6.80 4.32
C ILE A 150 -1.12 6.73 5.84
N SER A 151 -0.58 7.77 6.47
CA SER A 151 -0.59 7.93 7.92
C SER A 151 -1.52 9.08 8.35
N PHE A 152 -2.22 8.89 9.47
CA PHE A 152 -3.10 9.90 10.06
C PHE A 152 -3.28 9.65 11.57
N ASN A 153 -3.82 10.63 12.27
CA ASN A 153 -4.09 10.53 13.70
C ASN A 153 -5.59 10.38 13.95
N VAL A 154 -5.94 9.50 14.90
CA VAL A 154 -7.30 9.32 15.42
C VAL A 154 -7.31 9.91 16.83
N LYS A 155 -8.26 10.83 17.07
CA LYS A 155 -8.48 11.50 18.35
C LYS A 155 -9.39 10.65 19.25
N PRO A 156 -9.33 10.84 20.58
CA PRO A 156 -10.28 10.23 21.51
C PRO A 156 -11.73 10.56 21.19
#